data_7bf3705d6818787f70fd386cf5a43e83
#
_entry.id   7bf3705d6818787f70fd386cf5a43e83
#
_cell.length_a   1.000
_cell.length_b   1.000
_cell.length_c   1.000
_cell.angle_alpha   90.00
_cell.angle_beta   90.00
_cell.angle_gamma   90.00
#
_symmetry.space_group_name_H-M   'P 1'
#
loop_
_entity.id
_entity.type
_entity.pdbx_description
1 polymer ?
#
loop_
_entity_poly.entity_id
_entity_poly.type
_entity_poly.pdbx_seq_one_letter_code
_entity_poly.pdbx_strand_id
1 'polypeptide(L)'
;MKTMTYTQTRENFASTLDAVLADREEVVVTRAGKDPVVIVSLEDYESLKETAYLLRNPANARRLFTSIERLEAGQGVARDLTE
;
A
#
# COMPACT_ATOMS: atom_id res chain seq x y z
N MET A 1 -2.71 1.99 -6.68
CA MET A 1 -2.60 0.54 -6.84
C MET A 1 -2.92 0.14 -8.26
N LYS A 2 -2.08 -0.67 -8.86
CA LYS A 2 -2.24 -1.09 -10.25
C LYS A 2 -2.50 -2.59 -10.28
N THR A 3 -3.37 -3.03 -11.18
CA THR A 3 -3.69 -4.44 -11.30
C THR A 3 -3.19 -4.97 -12.64
N MET A 4 -2.46 -6.07 -12.61
CA MET A 4 -1.94 -6.72 -13.82
C MET A 4 -2.21 -8.20 -13.75
N THR A 5 -2.36 -8.83 -14.93
CA THR A 5 -2.46 -10.26 -14.98
C THR A 5 -1.07 -10.89 -14.84
N TYR A 6 -1.05 -12.18 -14.51
CA TYR A 6 0.21 -12.92 -14.44
C TYR A 6 0.97 -12.84 -15.74
N THR A 7 0.27 -13.03 -16.87
CA THR A 7 0.93 -13.01 -18.19
C THR A 7 1.56 -11.65 -18.46
N GLN A 8 0.84 -10.57 -18.20
CA GLN A 8 1.38 -9.23 -18.39
C GLN A 8 2.60 -8.99 -17.51
N THR A 9 2.51 -9.41 -16.26
CA THR A 9 3.60 -9.24 -15.32
C THR A 9 4.83 -10.02 -15.76
N ARG A 10 4.64 -11.25 -16.19
CA ARG A 10 5.75 -12.09 -16.62
C ARG A 10 6.45 -11.52 -17.84
N GLU A 11 5.68 -11.00 -18.80
CA GLU A 11 6.25 -10.46 -20.03
C GLU A 11 7.00 -9.17 -19.79
N ASN A 12 6.63 -8.43 -18.76
CA ASN A 12 7.20 -7.11 -18.47
C ASN A 12 7.76 -7.06 -17.04
N PHE A 13 8.32 -8.16 -16.59
CA PHE A 13 8.66 -8.29 -15.17
C PHE A 13 9.66 -7.24 -14.71
N ALA A 14 10.76 -7.06 -15.45
CA ALA A 14 11.78 -6.11 -15.06
C ALA A 14 11.22 -4.68 -15.01
N SER A 15 10.47 -4.29 -16.05
CA SER A 15 9.91 -2.94 -16.07
C SER A 15 8.84 -2.78 -15.00
N THR A 16 8.12 -3.85 -14.66
CA THR A 16 7.13 -3.80 -13.59
C THR A 16 7.82 -3.54 -12.25
N LEU A 17 8.91 -4.24 -11.98
CA LEU A 17 9.66 -4.02 -10.75
C LEU A 17 10.23 -2.61 -10.68
N ASP A 18 10.76 -2.13 -11.81
CA ASP A 18 11.31 -0.78 -11.87
C ASP A 18 10.22 0.27 -11.61
N ALA A 19 9.03 0.06 -12.16
CA ALA A 19 7.93 0.98 -11.97
C ALA A 19 7.47 1.00 -10.50
N VAL A 20 7.43 -0.15 -9.86
CA VAL A 20 7.07 -0.22 -8.43
C VAL A 20 8.03 0.63 -7.61
N LEU A 21 9.32 0.56 -7.93
CA LEU A 21 10.32 1.34 -7.19
C LEU A 21 10.26 2.82 -7.52
N ALA A 22 10.09 3.16 -8.81
CA ALA A 22 10.12 4.55 -9.25
C ALA A 22 8.86 5.30 -8.85
N ASP A 23 7.71 4.67 -9.02
CA ASP A 23 6.42 5.32 -8.81
C ASP A 23 5.88 5.10 -7.41
N ARG A 24 6.52 4.27 -6.62
CA ARG A 24 6.04 3.91 -5.27
C ARG A 24 4.60 3.40 -5.31
N GLU A 25 4.28 2.66 -6.36
CA GLU A 25 2.93 2.14 -6.55
C GLU A 25 2.96 0.63 -6.54
N GLU A 26 2.17 0.02 -5.67
CA GLU A 26 2.10 -1.43 -5.60
C GLU A 26 1.32 -1.98 -6.79
N VAL A 27 1.66 -3.21 -7.18
CA VAL A 27 1.02 -3.90 -8.30
C VAL A 27 0.36 -5.17 -7.78
N VAL A 28 -0.93 -5.29 -8.03
CA VAL A 28 -1.67 -6.51 -7.71
C VAL A 28 -1.60 -7.42 -8.93
N VAL A 29 -1.09 -8.63 -8.75
CA VAL A 29 -0.97 -9.61 -9.82
C VAL A 29 -2.05 -10.66 -9.65
N THR A 30 -2.87 -10.82 -10.67
CA THR A 30 -3.95 -11.80 -10.65
C THR A 30 -3.61 -12.97 -11.57
N ARG A 31 -4.12 -14.14 -11.21
CA ARG A 31 -3.90 -15.35 -12.00
C ARG A 31 -5.15 -16.21 -11.87
N ALA A 32 -5.62 -16.74 -13.00
CA ALA A 32 -6.84 -17.54 -13.02
C ALA A 32 -6.73 -18.73 -12.07
N GLY A 33 -7.75 -18.91 -11.24
CA GLY A 33 -7.80 -20.02 -10.31
C GLY A 33 -6.89 -19.92 -9.11
N LYS A 34 -6.21 -18.77 -8.91
CA LYS A 34 -5.30 -18.57 -7.79
C LYS A 34 -5.60 -17.25 -7.10
N ASP A 35 -5.20 -17.17 -5.84
CA ASP A 35 -5.35 -15.93 -5.08
C ASP A 35 -4.39 -14.87 -5.61
N PRO A 36 -4.82 -13.62 -5.64
CA PRO A 36 -3.94 -12.55 -6.08
C PRO A 36 -2.80 -12.31 -5.10
N VAL A 37 -1.71 -11.75 -5.62
CA VAL A 37 -0.55 -11.36 -4.81
C VAL A 37 -0.24 -9.92 -5.10
N VAL A 38 0.61 -9.31 -4.27
CA VAL A 38 1.00 -7.91 -4.42
C VAL A 38 2.50 -7.81 -4.56
N ILE A 39 2.95 -6.98 -5.49
CA ILE A 39 4.35 -6.59 -5.60
C ILE A 39 4.48 -5.20 -5.01
N VAL A 40 5.36 -5.04 -4.03
CA VAL A 40 5.56 -3.78 -3.33
C VAL A 40 7.05 -3.66 -3.01
N SER A 41 7.55 -2.44 -2.93
CA SER A 41 8.95 -2.26 -2.56
C SER A 41 9.19 -2.74 -1.14
N LEU A 42 10.40 -3.21 -0.87
CA LEU A 42 10.74 -3.67 0.47
C LEU A 42 10.57 -2.56 1.49
N GLU A 43 10.96 -1.35 1.12
CA GLU A 43 10.84 -0.20 2.00
C GLU A 43 9.39 0.06 2.39
N ASP A 44 8.49 0.03 1.41
CA ASP A 44 7.07 0.25 1.68
C ASP A 44 6.48 -0.89 2.50
N TYR A 45 6.90 -2.12 2.22
CA TYR A 45 6.45 -3.27 2.97
C TYR A 45 6.86 -3.16 4.45
N GLU A 46 8.09 -2.73 4.70
CA GLU A 46 8.57 -2.57 6.07
C GLU A 46 7.83 -1.46 6.80
N SER A 47 7.49 -0.37 6.07
CA SER A 47 6.68 0.69 6.65
C SER A 47 5.31 0.19 7.06
N LEU A 48 4.69 -0.64 6.22
CA LEU A 48 3.39 -1.22 6.54
C LEU A 48 3.48 -2.14 7.75
N LYS A 49 4.54 -2.94 7.83
CA LYS A 49 4.77 -3.82 8.98
C LYS A 49 4.94 -3.00 10.25
N GLU A 50 5.68 -1.93 10.18
CA GLU A 50 5.91 -1.08 11.35
C GLU A 50 4.60 -0.45 11.81
N THR A 51 3.79 0.03 10.87
CA THR A 51 2.48 0.58 11.20
C THR A 51 1.61 -0.47 11.88
N ALA A 52 1.58 -1.67 11.34
CA ALA A 52 0.80 -2.75 11.93
C ALA A 52 1.29 -3.07 13.34
N TYR A 53 2.58 -3.04 13.54
CA TYR A 53 3.15 -3.28 14.86
C TYR A 53 2.70 -2.22 15.86
N LEU A 54 2.74 -0.96 15.45
CA LEU A 54 2.33 0.14 16.31
C LEU A 54 0.86 0.04 16.68
N LEU A 55 0.03 -0.47 15.78
CA LEU A 55 -1.40 -0.60 16.02
C LEU A 55 -1.75 -1.73 16.97
N ARG A 56 -0.80 -2.60 17.30
CA ARG A 56 -1.04 -3.65 18.29
C ARG A 56 -1.23 -3.08 19.70
N ASN A 57 -0.60 -1.96 19.97
CA ASN A 57 -0.72 -1.30 21.28
C ASN A 57 -1.90 -0.35 21.23
N PRO A 58 -2.92 -0.55 22.09
CA PRO A 58 -4.12 0.29 22.02
C PRO A 58 -3.82 1.78 22.21
N ALA A 59 -2.85 2.13 23.03
CA ALA A 59 -2.50 3.53 23.23
C ALA A 59 -1.89 4.13 21.97
N ASN A 60 -1.01 3.37 21.31
CA ASN A 60 -0.41 3.84 20.05
C ASN A 60 -1.45 3.94 18.93
N ALA A 61 -2.35 2.97 18.87
CA ALA A 61 -3.40 2.99 17.85
C ALA A 61 -4.28 4.22 18.04
N ARG A 62 -4.66 4.51 19.28
CA ARG A 62 -5.49 5.67 19.59
C ARG A 62 -4.77 6.96 19.20
N ARG A 63 -3.50 7.05 19.53
CA ARG A 63 -2.71 8.24 19.22
C ARG A 63 -2.61 8.44 17.70
N LEU A 64 -2.38 7.35 16.98
CA LEU A 64 -2.25 7.42 15.53
C LEU A 64 -3.55 7.86 14.88
N PHE A 65 -4.67 7.27 15.30
CA PHE A 65 -5.97 7.65 14.76
C PHE A 65 -6.33 9.09 15.10
N THR A 66 -6.00 9.54 16.30
CA THR A 66 -6.24 10.92 16.68
C THR A 66 -5.43 11.86 15.80
N SER A 67 -4.19 11.51 15.51
CA SER A 67 -3.34 12.32 14.62
C SER A 67 -3.92 12.40 13.23
N ILE A 68 -4.42 11.29 12.71
CA ILE A 68 -5.02 11.26 11.38
C ILE A 68 -6.27 12.13 11.35
N GLU A 69 -7.13 12.01 12.36
CA GLU A 69 -8.34 12.82 12.44
C GLU A 69 -8.01 14.30 12.49
N ARG A 70 -7.02 14.65 13.28
CA ARG A 70 -6.60 16.05 13.42
C ARG A 70 -6.08 16.60 12.10
N LEU A 71 -5.31 15.78 11.39
CA LEU A 71 -4.76 16.18 10.12
C LEU A 71 -5.86 16.40 9.09
N GLU A 72 -6.81 15.48 9.05
CA GLU A 72 -7.93 15.59 8.12
C GLU A 72 -8.80 16.79 8.43
N ALA A 73 -9.07 17.03 9.69
CA ALA A 73 -9.88 18.18 10.11
C ALA A 73 -9.17 19.48 9.76
N GLY A 74 -7.86 19.53 9.94
CA GLY A 74 -7.09 20.72 9.67
C GLY A 74 -6.97 21.06 8.20
N GLN A 75 -6.86 20.05 7.36
CA GLN A 75 -6.66 20.26 5.93
C GLN A 75 -7.94 20.19 5.12
N GLY A 76 -8.89 19.43 5.58
CA GLY A 76 -10.19 19.35 4.94
C GLY A 76 -10.25 18.56 3.64
N VAL A 77 -9.12 18.30 3.03
CA VAL A 77 -9.08 17.59 1.74
C VAL A 77 -8.71 16.13 1.88
N ALA A 78 -8.12 15.77 3.00
CA ALA A 78 -7.59 14.42 3.17
C ALA A 78 -8.66 13.36 3.12
N ARG A 79 -9.86 13.67 3.50
CA ARG A 79 -10.91 12.67 3.52
C ARG A 79 -11.33 12.22 2.14
N ASP A 80 -10.99 12.98 1.12
CA ASP A 80 -11.27 12.54 -0.24
C ASP A 80 -10.51 11.29 -0.58
N LEU A 81 -9.46 11.04 0.15
CA LEU A 81 -8.62 9.87 -0.08
C LEU A 81 -9.18 8.61 0.54
N THR A 82 -10.22 8.74 1.34
CA THR A 82 -10.79 7.59 2.04
C THR A 82 -11.84 6.87 1.22
N GLU A 83 -12.19 7.40 0.12
CA GLU A 83 -13.23 6.83 -0.75
C GLU A 83 -12.87 5.53 -1.37
#